data_96357281cf8c3e44bac9f570f8298f7a
#
_entry.id   96357281cf8c3e44bac9f570f8298f7a
#
_cell.length_a   1.000
_cell.length_b   1.000
_cell.length_c   1.000
_cell.angle_alpha   90.00
_cell.angle_beta   90.00
_cell.angle_gamma   90.00
#
_symmetry.space_group_name_H-M   'P 1'
#
loop_
_entity.id
_entity.type
_entity.pdbx_description
1 polymer ?
#
loop_
_entity_poly.entity_id
_entity_poly.type
_entity_poly.pdbx_seq_one_letter_code
_entity_poly.pdbx_strand_id
1 'polypeptide(L)'
;MDKSELIEKLKKMRLPVIAEQYELQSASPEYSQLSFDERFSELIDMEYDSRVNHTIERFIKNAHFYDSTASMESINYNPDRKLDRSQMDELSTNNYINNGLNVIFVGASGCGKTWLSNALGIHACRDRKTVLYIRLPELFSKFEEMRIQGKYNEYLKKLGKYDLMILDEFLLKSTSE
;
A
#
# COMPACT_ATOMS: atom_id res chain seq x y z
N MET A 1 39.12 -5.48 -12.82
CA MET A 1 37.80 -6.09 -12.70
C MET A 1 37.08 -5.78 -13.98
N ASP A 2 36.64 -6.78 -14.69
CA ASP A 2 35.91 -6.60 -15.95
C ASP A 2 34.47 -6.08 -15.66
N LYS A 3 33.90 -5.30 -16.61
CA LYS A 3 32.54 -4.74 -16.51
C LYS A 3 31.51 -5.84 -16.27
N SER A 4 31.63 -6.97 -16.96
CA SER A 4 30.72 -8.12 -16.82
C SER A 4 30.77 -8.72 -15.41
N GLU A 5 31.96 -8.82 -14.82
CA GLU A 5 32.14 -9.30 -13.44
C GLU A 5 31.48 -8.38 -12.41
N LEU A 6 31.58 -7.06 -12.63
CA LEU A 6 30.93 -6.07 -11.76
C LEU A 6 29.40 -6.19 -11.80
N ILE A 7 28.82 -6.29 -13.00
CA ILE A 7 27.38 -6.48 -13.20
C ILE A 7 26.88 -7.75 -12.50
N GLU A 8 27.61 -8.86 -12.63
CA GLU A 8 27.26 -10.09 -11.93
C GLU A 8 27.32 -9.95 -10.40
N LYS A 9 28.32 -9.25 -9.87
CA LYS A 9 28.42 -8.98 -8.42
C LYS A 9 27.24 -8.15 -7.93
N LEU A 10 26.86 -7.09 -8.66
CA LEU A 10 25.70 -6.26 -8.32
C LEU A 10 24.42 -7.10 -8.28
N LYS A 11 24.19 -7.96 -9.29
CA LYS A 11 23.03 -8.87 -9.30
C LYS A 11 23.04 -9.84 -8.11
N LYS A 12 24.20 -10.43 -7.77
CA LYS A 12 24.36 -11.30 -6.60
C LYS A 12 24.10 -10.57 -5.28
N MET A 13 24.43 -9.29 -5.20
CA MET A 13 24.13 -8.40 -4.07
C MET A 13 22.65 -7.95 -4.03
N ARG A 14 21.82 -8.42 -4.97
CA ARG A 14 20.41 -8.02 -5.12
C ARG A 14 20.24 -6.53 -5.41
N LEU A 15 21.09 -6.00 -6.28
CA LEU A 15 21.07 -4.63 -6.80
C LEU A 15 20.84 -4.65 -8.32
N PRO A 16 19.71 -5.21 -8.80
CA PRO A 16 19.50 -5.41 -10.23
C PRO A 16 19.33 -4.09 -11.00
N VAL A 17 18.72 -3.07 -10.40
CA VAL A 17 18.51 -1.78 -11.04
C VAL A 17 19.84 -1.04 -11.20
N ILE A 18 20.68 -1.04 -10.17
CA ILE A 18 22.04 -0.48 -10.29
C ILE A 18 22.83 -1.21 -11.40
N ALA A 19 22.71 -2.54 -11.49
CA ALA A 19 23.40 -3.30 -12.52
C ALA A 19 22.99 -2.90 -13.94
N GLU A 20 21.68 -2.74 -14.16
CA GLU A 20 21.10 -2.32 -15.45
C GLU A 20 21.49 -0.87 -15.78
N GLN A 21 21.31 0.04 -14.84
CA GLN A 21 21.62 1.45 -15.05
C GLN A 21 23.11 1.71 -15.22
N TYR A 22 23.98 0.99 -14.51
CA TYR A 22 25.41 1.05 -14.73
C TYR A 22 25.80 0.60 -16.16
N GLU A 23 25.12 -0.41 -16.68
CA GLU A 23 25.31 -0.85 -18.07
C GLU A 23 24.91 0.23 -19.07
N LEU A 24 23.75 0.88 -18.87
CA LEU A 24 23.26 2.00 -19.69
C LEU A 24 24.18 3.22 -19.62
N GLN A 25 24.56 3.65 -18.42
CA GLN A 25 25.49 4.77 -18.24
C GLN A 25 26.83 4.55 -18.91
N SER A 26 27.29 3.29 -18.91
CA SER A 26 28.58 2.95 -19.55
C SER A 26 28.51 2.90 -21.07
N ALA A 27 27.31 2.74 -21.66
CA ALA A 27 27.10 2.66 -23.10
C ALA A 27 26.74 4.00 -23.72
N SER A 28 26.21 4.96 -22.95
CA SER A 28 25.74 6.23 -23.43
C SER A 28 26.76 7.35 -23.27
N PRO A 29 27.14 8.06 -24.35
CA PRO A 29 28.10 9.17 -24.29
C PRO A 29 27.64 10.34 -23.43
N GLU A 30 26.33 10.50 -23.19
CA GLU A 30 25.76 11.60 -22.42
C GLU A 30 26.26 11.57 -20.96
N TYR A 31 26.43 10.39 -20.41
CA TYR A 31 26.95 10.20 -19.04
C TYR A 31 28.44 10.54 -18.88
N SER A 32 29.19 10.68 -19.97
CA SER A 32 30.61 11.07 -19.92
C SER A 32 30.81 12.53 -19.47
N GLN A 33 29.76 13.35 -19.58
CA GLN A 33 29.75 14.75 -19.16
C GLN A 33 29.47 14.92 -17.66
N LEU A 34 28.89 13.90 -17.01
CA LEU A 34 28.52 13.93 -15.61
C LEU A 34 29.69 13.49 -14.71
N SER A 35 29.80 14.13 -13.55
CA SER A 35 30.74 13.71 -12.51
C SER A 35 30.43 12.29 -11.99
N PHE A 36 31.38 11.70 -11.28
CA PHE A 36 31.16 10.41 -10.64
C PHE A 36 30.01 10.48 -9.62
N ASP A 37 29.97 11.54 -8.82
CA ASP A 37 28.95 11.70 -7.77
C ASP A 37 27.55 11.80 -8.34
N GLU A 38 27.37 12.55 -9.42
CA GLU A 38 26.06 12.66 -10.11
C GLU A 38 25.59 11.30 -10.63
N ARG A 39 26.46 10.58 -11.33
CA ARG A 39 26.15 9.26 -11.88
C ARG A 39 25.88 8.22 -10.77
N PHE A 40 26.66 8.28 -9.71
CA PHE A 40 26.49 7.35 -8.59
C PHE A 40 25.22 7.63 -7.80
N SER A 41 24.89 8.90 -7.55
CA SER A 41 23.62 9.30 -6.91
C SER A 41 22.42 8.78 -7.70
N GLU A 42 22.43 8.96 -9.03
CA GLU A 42 21.36 8.46 -9.89
C GLU A 42 21.17 6.94 -9.77
N LEU A 43 22.27 6.17 -9.76
CA LEU A 43 22.20 4.70 -9.57
C LEU A 43 21.56 4.32 -8.24
N ILE A 44 21.91 5.02 -7.16
CA ILE A 44 21.38 4.76 -5.83
C ILE A 44 19.89 5.15 -5.75
N ASP A 45 19.53 6.31 -6.27
CA ASP A 45 18.14 6.81 -6.25
C ASP A 45 17.21 5.85 -7.02
N MET A 46 17.62 5.39 -8.20
CA MET A 46 16.82 4.45 -9.00
C MET A 46 16.62 3.09 -8.30
N GLU A 47 17.65 2.52 -7.67
CA GLU A 47 17.53 1.28 -6.90
C GLU A 47 16.63 1.49 -5.67
N TYR A 48 16.79 2.62 -4.97
CA TYR A 48 15.99 2.96 -3.80
C TYR A 48 14.51 3.10 -4.17
N ASP A 49 14.20 3.87 -5.21
CA ASP A 49 12.82 4.08 -5.67
C ASP A 49 12.19 2.78 -6.15
N SER A 50 12.93 1.94 -6.87
CA SER A 50 12.47 0.62 -7.27
C SER A 50 12.09 -0.25 -6.05
N ARG A 51 12.90 -0.26 -5.01
CA ARG A 51 12.62 -1.02 -3.78
C ARG A 51 11.43 -0.48 -3.01
N VAL A 52 11.30 0.84 -2.94
CA VAL A 52 10.13 1.51 -2.34
C VAL A 52 8.87 1.11 -3.09
N ASN A 53 8.87 1.22 -4.42
CA ASN A 53 7.73 0.88 -5.27
C ASN A 53 7.33 -0.61 -5.12
N HIS A 54 8.28 -1.53 -5.18
CA HIS A 54 8.00 -2.95 -4.95
C HIS A 54 7.43 -3.23 -3.54
N THR A 55 7.85 -2.47 -2.54
CA THR A 55 7.31 -2.61 -1.18
C THR A 55 5.86 -2.14 -1.14
N ILE A 56 5.55 -0.99 -1.77
CA ILE A 56 4.19 -0.45 -1.87
C ILE A 56 3.28 -1.44 -2.62
N GLU A 57 3.71 -1.94 -3.78
CA GLU A 57 2.96 -2.93 -4.56
C GLU A 57 2.65 -4.18 -3.74
N ARG A 58 3.63 -4.67 -2.98
CA ARG A 58 3.43 -5.81 -2.08
C ARG A 58 2.41 -5.50 -0.99
N PHE A 59 2.42 -4.30 -0.40
CA PHE A 59 1.46 -3.91 0.61
C PHE A 59 0.05 -3.83 0.02
N ILE A 60 -0.12 -3.20 -1.15
CA ILE A 60 -1.40 -3.13 -1.85
C ILE A 60 -1.92 -4.54 -2.19
N LYS A 61 -1.07 -5.41 -2.71
CA LYS A 61 -1.44 -6.80 -3.02
C LYS A 61 -1.86 -7.58 -1.78
N ASN A 62 -1.16 -7.42 -0.66
CA ASN A 62 -1.44 -8.14 0.58
C ASN A 62 -2.62 -7.57 1.37
N ALA A 63 -3.06 -6.37 1.05
CA ALA A 63 -4.21 -5.74 1.70
C ALA A 63 -5.55 -6.35 1.26
N HIS A 64 -5.60 -7.05 0.11
CA HIS A 64 -6.79 -7.70 -0.45
C HIS A 64 -7.94 -6.73 -0.74
N PHE A 65 -7.64 -5.52 -1.21
CA PHE A 65 -8.66 -4.52 -1.57
C PHE A 65 -9.69 -5.08 -2.55
N TYR A 66 -10.95 -4.69 -2.39
CA TYR A 66 -12.03 -4.99 -3.33
C TYR A 66 -11.77 -4.34 -4.69
N ASP A 67 -11.29 -3.09 -4.68
CA ASP A 67 -10.87 -2.33 -5.85
C ASP A 67 -9.47 -1.77 -5.63
N SER A 68 -8.47 -2.40 -6.24
CA SER A 68 -7.07 -1.98 -6.16
C SER A 68 -6.74 -0.79 -7.07
N THR A 69 -7.69 -0.30 -7.87
CA THR A 69 -7.52 0.86 -8.76
C THR A 69 -8.03 2.15 -8.14
N ALA A 70 -8.70 2.08 -6.98
CA ALA A 70 -9.19 3.25 -6.26
C ALA A 70 -8.04 4.18 -5.85
N SER A 71 -8.24 5.49 -6.01
CA SER A 71 -7.18 6.47 -5.74
C SER A 71 -7.77 7.76 -5.18
N MET A 72 -7.06 8.39 -4.25
CA MET A 72 -7.47 9.67 -3.65
C MET A 72 -7.56 10.78 -4.71
N GLU A 73 -6.67 10.74 -5.70
CA GLU A 73 -6.61 11.70 -6.80
C GLU A 73 -7.83 11.63 -7.74
N SER A 74 -8.49 10.46 -7.78
CA SER A 74 -9.66 10.20 -8.63
C SER A 74 -11.00 10.45 -7.92
N ILE A 75 -11.00 11.00 -6.70
CA ILE A 75 -12.23 11.31 -5.96
C ILE A 75 -13.04 12.36 -6.72
N ASN A 76 -14.28 12.02 -7.03
CA ASN A 76 -15.22 12.97 -7.62
C ASN A 76 -15.94 13.77 -6.52
N TYR A 77 -15.69 15.07 -6.48
CA TYR A 77 -16.28 16.03 -5.54
C TYR A 77 -17.49 16.76 -6.11
N ASN A 78 -18.28 16.11 -6.98
CA ASN A 78 -19.54 16.70 -7.46
C ASN A 78 -20.41 17.11 -6.25
N PRO A 79 -20.99 18.34 -6.22
CA PRO A 79 -21.81 18.85 -5.13
C PRO A 79 -22.95 17.92 -4.69
N ASP A 80 -23.54 17.16 -5.62
CA ASP A 80 -24.61 16.21 -5.34
C ASP A 80 -24.19 15.08 -4.38
N ARG A 81 -22.88 14.79 -4.31
CA ARG A 81 -22.35 13.76 -3.42
C ARG A 81 -22.19 14.20 -1.97
N LYS A 82 -22.25 15.51 -1.71
CA LYS A 82 -22.05 16.09 -0.37
C LYS A 82 -20.80 15.58 0.36
N LEU A 83 -19.76 15.26 -0.39
CA LEU A 83 -18.49 14.83 0.15
C LEU A 83 -17.63 16.05 0.49
N ASP A 84 -17.25 16.19 1.74
CA ASP A 84 -16.40 17.31 2.20
C ASP A 84 -14.96 17.07 1.79
N ARG A 85 -14.44 17.95 0.92
CA ARG A 85 -13.07 17.89 0.43
C ARG A 85 -12.06 18.11 1.56
N SER A 86 -12.32 19.04 2.47
CA SER A 86 -11.42 19.33 3.59
C SER A 86 -11.23 18.12 4.50
N GLN A 87 -12.31 17.38 4.77
CA GLN A 87 -12.23 16.13 5.54
C GLN A 87 -11.42 15.06 4.79
N MET A 88 -11.58 14.94 3.47
CA MET A 88 -10.80 13.99 2.68
C MET A 88 -9.32 14.36 2.61
N ASP A 89 -9.01 15.65 2.50
CA ASP A 89 -7.64 16.17 2.52
C ASP A 89 -6.99 15.91 3.90
N GLU A 90 -7.74 16.07 5.00
CA GLU A 90 -7.27 15.71 6.34
C GLU A 90 -7.01 14.21 6.47
N LEU A 91 -7.91 13.36 6.01
CA LEU A 91 -7.74 11.91 6.02
C LEU A 91 -6.53 11.46 5.17
N SER A 92 -6.22 12.18 4.10
CA SER A 92 -5.06 11.88 3.26
C SER A 92 -3.72 12.09 3.96
N THR A 93 -3.67 12.80 5.09
CA THR A 93 -2.46 12.92 5.91
C THR A 93 -2.09 11.64 6.66
N ASN A 94 -2.97 10.65 6.70
CA ASN A 94 -2.84 9.43 7.51
C ASN A 94 -2.67 9.65 9.02
N ASN A 95 -2.89 10.88 9.53
CA ASN A 95 -2.77 11.19 10.96
C ASN A 95 -3.77 10.40 11.81
N TYR A 96 -4.95 10.08 11.27
CA TYR A 96 -5.94 9.24 11.95
C TYR A 96 -5.37 7.86 12.30
N ILE A 97 -4.53 7.26 11.44
CA ILE A 97 -3.85 5.97 11.70
C ILE A 97 -2.84 6.14 12.84
N ASN A 98 -1.99 7.17 12.76
CA ASN A 98 -0.94 7.41 13.75
C ASN A 98 -1.51 7.71 15.15
N ASN A 99 -2.70 8.34 15.19
CA ASN A 99 -3.40 8.69 16.43
C ASN A 99 -4.38 7.60 16.90
N GLY A 100 -4.49 6.47 16.21
CA GLY A 100 -5.41 5.38 16.55
C GLY A 100 -6.89 5.78 16.48
N LEU A 101 -7.25 6.70 15.59
CA LEU A 101 -8.64 7.16 15.42
C LEU A 101 -9.37 6.27 14.41
N ASN A 102 -10.66 6.07 14.65
CA ASN A 102 -11.53 5.35 13.75
C ASN A 102 -12.22 6.30 12.77
N VAL A 103 -12.32 5.87 11.51
CA VAL A 103 -13.08 6.57 10.45
C VAL A 103 -14.28 5.72 10.07
N ILE A 104 -15.48 6.34 10.03
CA ILE A 104 -16.72 5.66 9.69
C ILE A 104 -17.35 6.37 8.49
N PHE A 105 -17.49 5.63 7.37
CA PHE A 105 -18.25 6.10 6.21
C PHE A 105 -19.70 5.70 6.32
N VAL A 106 -20.60 6.70 6.39
CA VAL A 106 -22.04 6.50 6.45
C VAL A 106 -22.69 7.04 5.18
N GLY A 107 -23.64 6.31 4.62
CA GLY A 107 -24.36 6.73 3.42
C GLY A 107 -25.16 5.60 2.78
N ALA A 108 -25.98 5.92 1.78
CA ALA A 108 -26.81 4.97 1.05
C ALA A 108 -25.97 3.87 0.34
N SER A 109 -26.63 2.76 -0.01
CA SER A 109 -25.97 1.74 -0.85
C SER A 109 -25.57 2.35 -2.20
N GLY A 110 -24.42 1.94 -2.73
CA GLY A 110 -23.92 2.41 -4.02
C GLY A 110 -23.32 3.82 -4.04
N CYS A 111 -23.28 4.57 -2.91
CA CYS A 111 -22.71 5.92 -2.88
C CYS A 111 -21.17 5.99 -2.88
N GLY A 112 -20.48 4.85 -2.99
CA GLY A 112 -19.03 4.78 -3.14
C GLY A 112 -18.22 4.65 -1.84
N LYS A 113 -18.86 4.23 -0.71
CA LYS A 113 -18.17 4.04 0.58
C LYS A 113 -16.99 3.06 0.48
N THR A 114 -17.22 1.88 -0.10
CA THR A 114 -16.19 0.86 -0.34
C THR A 114 -15.05 1.41 -1.18
N TRP A 115 -15.38 2.15 -2.25
CA TRP A 115 -14.36 2.75 -3.10
C TRP A 115 -13.51 3.78 -2.35
N LEU A 116 -14.14 4.67 -1.56
CA LEU A 116 -13.43 5.66 -0.73
C LEU A 116 -12.54 5.00 0.32
N SER A 117 -13.03 3.96 0.99
CA SER A 117 -12.22 3.23 1.98
C SER A 117 -11.02 2.53 1.33
N ASN A 118 -11.19 1.96 0.12
CA ASN A 118 -10.08 1.39 -0.64
C ASN A 118 -9.09 2.46 -1.08
N ALA A 119 -9.55 3.63 -1.55
CA ALA A 119 -8.68 4.74 -1.93
C ALA A 119 -7.81 5.22 -0.76
N LEU A 120 -8.39 5.39 0.44
CA LEU A 120 -7.63 5.71 1.66
C LEU A 120 -6.66 4.58 2.05
N GLY A 121 -7.08 3.33 1.96
CA GLY A 121 -6.21 2.19 2.28
C GLY A 121 -5.02 2.08 1.32
N ILE A 122 -5.23 2.28 0.02
CA ILE A 122 -4.15 2.31 -0.98
C ILE A 122 -3.21 3.48 -0.71
N HIS A 123 -3.76 4.65 -0.39
CA HIS A 123 -2.97 5.81 -0.01
C HIS A 123 -2.11 5.52 1.24
N ALA A 124 -2.66 4.88 2.26
CA ALA A 124 -1.91 4.43 3.43
C ALA A 124 -0.78 3.42 3.06
N CYS A 125 -1.03 2.50 2.10
CA CYS A 125 0.02 1.62 1.60
C CYS A 125 1.17 2.37 0.92
N ARG A 126 0.88 3.47 0.20
CA ARG A 126 1.91 4.34 -0.40
C ARG A 126 2.77 5.01 0.67
N ASP A 127 2.21 5.31 1.85
CA ASP A 127 2.92 5.76 3.04
C ASP A 127 3.53 4.59 3.85
N ARG A 128 3.67 3.42 3.23
CA ARG A 128 4.27 2.22 3.81
C ARG A 128 3.55 1.69 5.05
N LYS A 129 2.24 1.96 5.20
CA LYS A 129 1.41 1.33 6.22
C LYS A 129 0.93 -0.03 5.76
N THR A 130 0.86 -0.97 6.67
CA THR A 130 0.28 -2.30 6.42
C THR A 130 -1.24 -2.22 6.59
N VAL A 131 -1.98 -2.59 5.54
CA VAL A 131 -3.45 -2.51 5.51
C VAL A 131 -4.05 -3.89 5.33
N LEU A 132 -5.18 -4.14 5.98
CA LEU A 132 -6.05 -5.27 5.73
C LEU A 132 -7.45 -4.76 5.38
N TYR A 133 -7.93 -5.10 4.17
CA TYR A 133 -9.34 -4.97 3.82
C TYR A 133 -10.02 -6.34 4.02
N ILE A 134 -11.15 -6.36 4.70
CA ILE A 134 -11.94 -7.57 4.90
C ILE A 134 -13.41 -7.19 5.08
N ARG A 135 -14.31 -7.99 4.50
CA ARG A 135 -15.73 -7.86 4.78
C ARG A 135 -16.04 -8.46 6.15
N LEU A 136 -16.86 -7.77 6.93
CA LEU A 136 -17.16 -8.18 8.31
C LEU A 136 -17.71 -9.61 8.41
N PRO A 137 -18.60 -10.08 7.53
CA PRO A 137 -19.06 -11.49 7.55
C PRO A 137 -17.92 -12.50 7.34
N GLU A 138 -16.94 -12.17 6.49
CA GLU A 138 -15.77 -13.02 6.26
C GLU A 138 -14.86 -13.06 7.48
N LEU A 139 -14.69 -11.93 8.17
CA LEU A 139 -13.92 -11.85 9.40
C LEU A 139 -14.54 -12.75 10.49
N PHE A 140 -15.87 -12.71 10.67
CA PHE A 140 -16.55 -13.57 11.62
C PHE A 140 -16.40 -15.06 11.29
N SER A 141 -16.60 -15.43 10.03
CA SER A 141 -16.37 -16.83 9.59
C SER A 141 -14.94 -17.26 9.88
N LYS A 142 -13.97 -16.36 9.70
CA LYS A 142 -12.57 -16.65 10.01
C LYS A 142 -12.31 -16.80 11.50
N PHE A 143 -12.98 -16.01 12.33
CA PHE A 143 -12.89 -16.19 13.78
C PHE A 143 -13.42 -17.55 14.24
N GLU A 144 -14.55 -18.02 13.68
CA GLU A 144 -15.10 -19.33 13.99
C GLU A 144 -14.15 -20.45 13.56
N GLU A 145 -13.62 -20.38 12.33
CA GLU A 145 -12.63 -21.33 11.83
C GLU A 145 -11.41 -21.40 12.77
N MET A 146 -10.86 -20.24 13.15
CA MET A 146 -9.69 -20.17 14.03
C MET A 146 -9.98 -20.69 15.45
N ARG A 147 -11.20 -20.51 15.95
CA ARG A 147 -11.64 -21.10 17.23
C ARG A 147 -11.65 -22.62 17.18
N ILE A 148 -12.23 -23.21 16.11
CA ILE A 148 -12.26 -24.67 15.90
C ILE A 148 -10.84 -25.22 15.82
N GLN A 149 -9.92 -24.53 15.18
CA GLN A 149 -8.51 -24.92 15.04
C GLN A 149 -7.67 -24.65 16.30
N GLY A 150 -8.21 -24.00 17.35
CA GLY A 150 -7.45 -23.60 18.53
C GLY A 150 -6.43 -22.47 18.29
N LYS A 151 -6.52 -21.74 17.14
CA LYS A 151 -5.59 -20.69 16.71
C LYS A 151 -6.14 -19.27 16.86
N TYR A 152 -7.23 -19.09 17.58
CA TYR A 152 -7.91 -17.80 17.70
C TYR A 152 -6.98 -16.67 18.19
N ASN A 153 -6.24 -16.93 19.27
CA ASN A 153 -5.34 -15.92 19.83
C ASN A 153 -4.16 -15.59 18.92
N GLU A 154 -3.66 -16.56 18.14
CA GLU A 154 -2.62 -16.31 17.15
C GLU A 154 -3.14 -15.42 16.01
N TYR A 155 -4.38 -15.66 15.59
CA TYR A 155 -5.03 -14.87 14.56
C TYR A 155 -5.29 -13.43 15.01
N LEU A 156 -5.75 -13.22 16.26
CA LEU A 156 -5.87 -11.88 16.84
C LEU A 156 -4.52 -11.14 16.87
N LYS A 157 -3.46 -11.81 17.29
CA LYS A 157 -2.10 -11.24 17.26
C LYS A 157 -1.65 -10.89 15.84
N LYS A 158 -2.07 -11.67 14.83
CA LYS A 158 -1.80 -11.36 13.43
C LYS A 158 -2.56 -10.12 12.97
N LEU A 159 -3.85 -9.99 13.32
CA LEU A 159 -4.65 -8.80 13.00
C LEU A 159 -4.07 -7.54 13.65
N GLY A 160 -3.60 -7.62 14.88
CA GLY A 160 -2.98 -6.49 15.59
C GLY A 160 -1.63 -6.01 15.03
N LYS A 161 -1.12 -6.64 13.96
CA LYS A 161 0.10 -6.18 13.26
C LYS A 161 -0.19 -5.25 12.09
N TYR A 162 -1.44 -5.11 11.70
CA TYR A 162 -1.82 -4.15 10.67
C TYR A 162 -1.94 -2.75 11.26
N ASP A 163 -1.43 -1.76 10.53
CA ASP A 163 -1.57 -0.35 10.89
C ASP A 163 -2.99 0.14 10.70
N LEU A 164 -3.70 -0.39 9.67
CA LEU A 164 -5.07 -0.05 9.33
C LEU A 164 -5.87 -1.30 8.99
N MET A 165 -7.06 -1.43 9.56
CA MET A 165 -8.06 -2.42 9.14
C MET A 165 -9.27 -1.72 8.55
N ILE A 166 -9.66 -2.12 7.34
CA ILE A 166 -10.89 -1.67 6.67
C ILE A 166 -11.92 -2.78 6.78
N LEU A 167 -12.99 -2.49 7.52
CA LEU A 167 -14.11 -3.41 7.73
C LEU A 167 -15.27 -2.94 6.84
N ASP A 168 -15.52 -3.66 5.76
CA ASP A 168 -16.63 -3.37 4.86
C ASP A 168 -17.87 -4.22 5.20
N GLU A 169 -19.02 -3.85 4.67
CA GLU A 169 -20.30 -4.50 4.96
C GLU A 169 -20.64 -4.52 6.48
N PHE A 170 -20.27 -3.45 7.18
CA PHE A 170 -20.49 -3.34 8.61
C PHE A 170 -21.98 -3.33 8.94
N LEU A 171 -22.41 -4.27 9.79
CA LEU A 171 -23.79 -4.43 10.27
C LEU A 171 -24.86 -4.79 9.20
N LEU A 172 -24.48 -5.40 8.06
CA LEU A 172 -25.46 -5.89 7.09
C LEU A 172 -26.18 -7.20 7.50
N LYS A 173 -25.68 -7.90 8.52
CA LYS A 173 -26.39 -9.04 9.15
C LYS A 173 -26.65 -8.72 10.62
N SER A 174 -27.90 -8.92 11.07
CA SER A 174 -28.17 -9.01 12.49
C SER A 174 -27.38 -10.21 13.03
N THR A 175 -26.50 -9.97 14.00
CA THR A 175 -25.94 -11.05 14.82
C THR A 175 -27.13 -11.68 15.55
N SER A 176 -27.56 -12.86 15.09
CA SER A 176 -28.41 -13.72 15.94
C SER A 176 -27.60 -14.05 17.20
N GLU A 177 -28.19 -13.75 18.35
CA GLU A 177 -27.66 -14.06 19.69
C GLU A 177 -27.24 -15.52 19.82
#